data_3e0d2f9b83f99c5faa553f163c77dda7
#
_entry.id   3e0d2f9b83f99c5faa553f163c77dda7
#
_cell.length_a   1.000
_cell.length_b   1.000
_cell.length_c   1.000
_cell.angle_alpha   90.00
_cell.angle_beta   90.00
_cell.angle_gamma   90.00
#
_symmetry.space_group_name_H-M   'P 1'
#
loop_
_entity.id
_entity.type
_entity.pdbx_description
1 polymer ?
#
loop_
_entity_poly.entity_id
_entity_poly.type
_entity_poly.pdbx_seq_one_letter_code
_entity_poly.pdbx_strand_id
1 'polypeptide(L)' 'MKAVEVHNLEDPQLVEFADRARQEVFNLRFQHATGQLENTARLRQSKQDLARALTEGRLRGIDVETEIRRLRKVNA' A
#
# COMPACT_ATOMS: atom_id res chain seq x y z
N MET A 1 -8.07 -5.65 2.23
CA MET A 1 -7.61 -7.06 2.27
C MET A 1 -7.38 -7.48 3.72
N LYS A 2 -7.74 -8.71 4.07
CA LYS A 2 -7.55 -9.20 5.44
C LYS A 2 -6.07 -9.55 5.68
N ALA A 3 -5.65 -9.54 6.96
CA ALA A 3 -4.26 -9.82 7.33
C ALA A 3 -3.78 -11.18 6.82
N VAL A 4 -4.63 -12.21 6.88
CA VAL A 4 -4.29 -13.54 6.42
C VAL A 4 -4.06 -13.60 4.90
N GLU A 5 -4.81 -12.81 4.15
CA GLU A 5 -4.63 -12.72 2.71
C GLU A 5 -3.30 -12.06 2.35
N VAL A 6 -2.93 -11.01 3.08
CA VAL A 6 -1.65 -10.33 2.90
C VAL A 6 -0.49 -11.26 3.25
N HIS A 7 -0.64 -12.03 4.33
CA HIS A 7 0.37 -13.00 4.75
C HIS A 7 0.63 -14.07 3.68
N ASN A 8 -0.39 -14.43 2.89
CA ASN A 8 -0.27 -15.47 1.86
C ASN A 8 0.27 -14.96 0.53
N LEU A 9 0.51 -13.65 0.38
CA LEU A 9 1.09 -13.11 -0.84
C LEU A 9 2.58 -13.47 -0.94
N GLU A 10 3.04 -13.74 -2.16
CA GLU A 10 4.46 -13.88 -2.43
C GLU A 10 5.15 -12.52 -2.38
N ASP A 11 6.47 -12.51 -2.23
CA ASP A 11 7.23 -11.25 -2.05
C ASP A 11 6.96 -10.22 -3.16
N PRO A 12 7.03 -10.56 -4.47
CA PRO A 12 6.70 -9.59 -5.52
C PRO A 12 5.26 -9.08 -5.43
N GLN A 13 4.32 -9.97 -5.11
CA GLN A 13 2.91 -9.61 -4.97
C GLN A 13 2.69 -8.67 -3.79
N LEU A 14 3.42 -8.91 -2.68
CA LEU A 14 3.36 -8.06 -1.50
C LEU A 14 3.85 -6.64 -1.82
N VAL A 15 4.95 -6.52 -2.54
CA VAL A 15 5.50 -5.22 -2.94
C VAL A 15 4.51 -4.47 -3.85
N GLU A 16 3.93 -5.15 -4.82
CA GLU A 16 2.92 -4.54 -5.70
C GLU A 16 1.69 -4.10 -4.93
N PHE A 17 1.23 -4.92 -4.00
CA PHE A 17 0.08 -4.58 -3.15
C PHE A 17 0.39 -3.33 -2.32
N ALA A 18 1.58 -3.25 -1.72
CA ALA A 18 2.00 -2.10 -0.95
C ALA A 18 2.07 -0.83 -1.80
N ASP A 19 2.59 -0.94 -3.02
CA ASP A 19 2.69 0.19 -3.94
C ASP A 19 1.31 0.72 -4.32
N ARG A 20 0.38 -0.17 -4.66
CA ARG A 20 -1.00 0.22 -5.00
C ARG A 20 -1.68 0.89 -3.80
N ALA A 21 -1.52 0.33 -2.62
CA ALA A 21 -2.12 0.89 -1.41
C ALA A 21 -1.56 2.29 -1.13
N ARG A 22 -0.28 2.49 -1.35
CA ARG A 22 0.37 3.80 -1.17
C ARG A 22 -0.17 4.83 -2.16
N GLN A 23 -0.30 4.44 -3.43
CA GLN A 23 -0.85 5.32 -4.46
C GLN A 23 -2.30 5.69 -4.14
N GLU A 24 -3.09 4.73 -3.69
CA GLU A 24 -4.48 4.99 -3.34
C GLU A 24 -4.59 5.92 -2.13
N VAL A 25 -3.76 5.73 -1.09
CA VAL A 25 -3.71 6.64 0.05
C VAL A 25 -3.40 8.06 -0.41
N PHE A 26 -2.41 8.21 -1.29
CA PHE A 26 -2.03 9.53 -1.81
C PHE A 26 -3.19 10.18 -2.56
N ASN A 27 -3.83 9.44 -3.47
CA ASN A 27 -4.93 9.96 -4.27
C ASN A 27 -6.13 10.34 -3.41
N LEU A 28 -6.48 9.50 -2.43
CA LEU A 28 -7.61 9.76 -1.54
C LEU A 28 -7.34 10.93 -0.61
N ARG A 29 -6.10 11.09 -0.14
CA ARG A 29 -5.72 12.27 0.66
C ARG A 29 -5.82 13.54 -0.15
N PHE A 30 -5.41 13.50 -1.41
CA PHE A 30 -5.53 14.64 -2.31
C PHE A 30 -7.00 15.01 -2.51
N GLN A 31 -7.86 14.03 -2.76
CA GLN A 31 -9.30 14.26 -2.92
C GLN A 31 -9.91 14.85 -1.66
N HIS A 32 -9.49 14.35 -0.49
CA HIS A 32 -9.97 14.89 0.79
C HIS A 32 -9.56 16.34 0.97
N ALA A 33 -8.32 16.67 0.64
CA ALA A 33 -7.79 18.02 0.77
C ALA A 33 -8.51 19.02 -0.15
N THR A 34 -8.98 18.55 -1.31
CA THR A 34 -9.70 19.41 -2.27
C THR A 34 -11.22 19.41 -2.04
N GLY A 35 -11.70 18.72 -1.02
CA GLY A 35 -13.12 18.66 -0.69
C GLY A 35 -13.94 17.73 -1.59
N GLN A 36 -13.29 16.91 -2.42
CA GLN A 36 -13.97 16.01 -3.36
C GLN A 36 -14.34 14.68 -2.73
N LEU A 37 -13.68 14.30 -1.64
CA LEU A 37 -13.90 13.01 -0.97
C LEU A 37 -15.00 13.16 0.09
N GLU A 38 -16.16 12.56 -0.18
CA GLU A 38 -17.30 12.60 0.74
C GLU A 38 -17.22 11.51 1.81
N ASN A 39 -16.65 10.34 1.44
CA ASN A 39 -16.57 9.19 2.34
C ASN A 39 -15.11 8.86 2.65
N THR A 40 -14.74 8.95 3.92
CA THR A 40 -13.37 8.70 4.38
C THR A 40 -13.09 7.21 4.65
N ALA A 41 -14.08 6.34 4.51
CA ALA A 41 -13.91 4.92 4.78
C ALA A 41 -12.87 4.28 3.84
N ARG A 42 -12.86 4.66 2.56
CA ARG A 42 -11.86 4.16 1.60
C ARG A 42 -10.45 4.57 1.98
N LEU A 43 -10.27 5.81 2.45
CA LEU A 43 -8.96 6.29 2.90
C LEU A 43 -8.47 5.47 4.09
N ARG A 44 -9.36 5.22 5.06
CA ARG A 44 -9.03 4.39 6.23
C ARG A 44 -8.65 2.98 5.80
N GLN A 45 -9.43 2.38 4.89
CA GLN A 45 -9.17 1.03 4.38
C GLN A 45 -7.81 0.96 3.69
N SER A 46 -7.50 1.93 2.84
CA SER A 46 -6.22 1.96 2.13
C SER A 46 -5.05 2.13 3.08
N LYS A 47 -5.20 2.95 4.13
CA LYS A 47 -4.17 3.09 5.17
C LYS A 47 -3.94 1.77 5.90
N GLN A 48 -5.01 1.04 6.22
CA GLN A 48 -4.90 -0.27 6.88
C GLN A 48 -4.20 -1.27 5.98
N ASP A 49 -4.54 -1.29 4.69
CA ASP A 49 -3.91 -2.18 3.72
C ASP A 49 -2.41 -1.90 3.60
N LEU A 50 -2.04 -0.63 3.53
CA LEU A 50 -0.64 -0.23 3.47
C LEU A 50 0.10 -0.64 4.75
N ALA A 51 -0.50 -0.40 5.92
CA ALA A 51 0.09 -0.78 7.20
C ALA A 51 0.29 -2.30 7.30
N ARG A 52 -0.67 -3.09 6.83
CA ARG A 52 -0.56 -4.55 6.82
C ARG A 52 0.55 -5.02 5.91
N ALA A 53 0.67 -4.41 4.73
CA ALA A 53 1.73 -4.75 3.78
C ALA A 53 3.11 -4.44 4.35
N LEU A 54 3.28 -3.27 4.96
CA LEU A 54 4.55 -2.88 5.57
C LEU A 54 4.91 -3.78 6.75
N THR A 55 3.93 -4.15 7.57
CA THR A 55 4.12 -5.05 8.70
C THR A 55 4.57 -6.44 8.23
N GLU A 56 3.89 -6.99 7.22
CA GLU A 56 4.24 -8.29 6.66
C GLU A 56 5.65 -8.27 6.04
N GLY A 57 5.98 -7.21 5.33
CA GLY A 57 7.32 -7.03 4.77
C GLY A 57 8.39 -7.01 5.86
N ARG A 58 8.14 -6.31 6.95
CA ARG A 58 9.06 -6.25 8.09
C ARG A 58 9.25 -7.63 8.72
N LEU A 59 8.17 -8.41 8.86
CA LEU A 59 8.24 -9.77 9.39
C LEU A 59 9.05 -10.69 8.49
N ARG A 60 9.04 -10.47 7.19
CA ARG A 60 9.82 -11.24 6.21
C ARG A 60 11.26 -10.74 6.06
N GLY A 61 11.61 -9.64 6.69
CA GLY A 61 12.92 -9.01 6.50
C GLY A 61 13.06 -8.26 5.17
N ILE A 62 11.95 -7.87 4.55
CA ILE A 62 11.94 -7.13 3.28
C ILE A 62 11.79 -5.65 3.56
N ASP A 63 12.64 -4.83 2.95
CA ASP A 63 12.46 -3.38 2.94
C ASP A 63 11.53 -3.02 1.79
N VAL A 64 10.23 -2.98 2.10
CA VAL A 64 9.17 -2.73 1.11
C VAL A 64 9.38 -1.38 0.42
N GLU A 65 9.81 -0.36 1.15
CA GLU A 65 10.06 0.97 0.58
C GLU A 65 11.12 0.93 -0.51
N THR A 66 12.22 0.24 -0.26
CA THR A 66 13.29 0.10 -1.24
C THR A 66 12.82 -0.69 -2.45
N GLU A 67 12.06 -1.75 -2.24
CA GLU A 67 11.53 -2.57 -3.32
C GLU A 67 10.55 -1.79 -4.20
N ILE A 68 9.70 -0.94 -3.60
CA ILE A 68 8.80 -0.06 -4.34
C ILE A 68 9.60 0.90 -5.23
N ARG A 69 10.67 1.48 -4.69
CA ARG A 69 11.52 2.39 -5.47
C ARG A 69 12.15 1.68 -6.66
N ARG A 70 12.61 0.45 -6.48
CA ARG A 70 13.18 -0.36 -7.57
C ARG A 70 12.14 -0.63 -8.64
N LEU A 71 10.91 -0.98 -8.23
CA LEU A 71 9.82 -1.27 -9.14
C LEU A 71 9.49 -0.06 -10.01
N ARG A 72 9.39 1.13 -9.38
CA ARG A 72 9.13 2.37 -10.11
C ARG A 72 10.26 2.75 -11.05
N LYS A 73 11.50 2.54 -10.63
CA LYS A 73 12.68 2.86 -11.42
C LYS A 73 12.74 1.99 -12.68
N VAL A 74 12.39 0.70 -12.57
CA VAL A 74 12.37 -0.23 -13.70
C VAL A 74 11.26 0.14 -14.68
N ASN A 75 10.14 0.63 -14.18
CA ASN A 75 8.95 0.94 -14.98
C ASN A 75 8.90 2.41 -15.45
N ALA A 76 9.86 3.21 -15.09
CA ALA A 76 9.89 4.64 -15.45
C ALA A 76 10.30 4.87 -16.91
#